data_2d62b5e0617184adbddd7ff951d3cdd5
#
_entry.id   2d62b5e0617184adbddd7ff951d3cdd5
#
_cell.length_a   1.000
_cell.length_b   1.000
_cell.length_c   1.000
_cell.angle_alpha   90.00
_cell.angle_beta   90.00
_cell.angle_gamma   90.00
#
_symmetry.space_group_name_H-M   'P 1'
#
loop_
_entity.id
_entity.type
_entity.pdbx_description
1 polymer ?
#
loop_
_entity_poly.entity_id
_entity_poly.type
_entity_poly.pdbx_seq_one_letter_code
_entity_poly.pdbx_strand_id
1 'polypeptide(L)'
;MRLLPLLTLASFAALAGPVDGTLDLYWIDSEGGGSTLLVTPAGESVLIDAGNPGGRDPARIHRVATEVAGLKQIDHLVVTHFHIDHFGGAAELAALMPTRHVWDNGLPDADPDGNRQSTWPLTSKPYRNLPAKERHVVQPGTVVPLGGEAGKLVPELRCVMTRQQAWTPPLREFKHWDNTPAPPAKPVDTSDNANSSAWVLQYGPFRFFDGGDLTWNSETKLAWPVPLVTLVDVYQVTHHGFDVSNNPFLVRALNPTVTVMNNSPTKGSAGEVFATFRGLPALKAQYQVHKNTRPDGTTNNCPEAFIANREAKCAGDFIKCSVSPDGRNYTFSIPAHGHTSTYSTRGK
;
A
#
# COMPACT_ATOMS: atom_id res chain seq x y z
N MET A 1 14.27 55.19 -7.47
CA MET A 1 14.30 53.85 -6.85
C MET A 1 12.86 53.34 -6.78
N ARG A 2 12.45 52.48 -7.68
CA ARG A 2 11.10 51.88 -7.70
C ARG A 2 11.22 50.51 -7.02
N LEU A 3 10.60 50.35 -5.86
CA LEU A 3 10.44 49.06 -5.19
C LEU A 3 9.39 48.23 -5.96
N LEU A 4 9.80 47.11 -6.54
CA LEU A 4 8.89 46.09 -7.02
C LEU A 4 8.36 45.29 -5.79
N PRO A 5 7.05 45.03 -5.72
CA PRO A 5 6.52 44.15 -4.71
C PRO A 5 6.89 42.67 -5.02
N LEU A 6 7.49 42.01 -4.07
CA LEU A 6 7.68 40.55 -4.10
C LEU A 6 6.28 39.91 -3.95
N LEU A 7 5.76 39.35 -5.04
CA LEU A 7 4.60 38.44 -4.96
C LEU A 7 5.10 37.09 -4.41
N THR A 8 4.82 36.83 -3.13
CA THR A 8 4.93 35.49 -2.57
C THR A 8 3.77 34.65 -3.12
N LEU A 9 4.08 33.74 -4.06
CA LEU A 9 3.15 32.68 -4.44
C LEU A 9 3.01 31.74 -3.22
N ALA A 10 1.92 31.88 -2.48
CA ALA A 10 1.49 30.87 -1.53
C ALA A 10 1.02 29.65 -2.36
N SER A 11 1.82 28.58 -2.37
CA SER A 11 1.39 27.29 -2.88
C SER A 11 0.31 26.76 -1.95
N PHE A 12 -0.95 26.91 -2.33
CA PHE A 12 -2.05 26.18 -1.69
C PHE A 12 -1.84 24.70 -2.00
N ALA A 13 -1.47 23.91 -1.00
CA ALA A 13 -1.59 22.48 -1.07
C ALA A 13 -3.08 22.17 -1.30
N ALA A 14 -3.41 21.58 -2.45
CA ALA A 14 -4.77 21.14 -2.72
C ALA A 14 -5.13 20.08 -1.66
N LEU A 15 -6.16 20.37 -0.87
CA LEU A 15 -6.74 19.41 0.07
C LEU A 15 -7.35 18.27 -0.76
N ALA A 16 -7.08 17.03 -0.34
CA ALA A 16 -7.62 15.84 -0.97
C ALA A 16 -9.11 15.63 -0.62
N GLY A 17 -9.79 14.84 -1.44
CA GLY A 17 -11.15 14.39 -1.14
C GLY A 17 -12.26 15.25 -1.76
N PRO A 18 -13.39 15.49 -1.07
CA PRO A 18 -14.61 16.04 -1.68
C PRO A 18 -14.45 17.39 -2.40
N VAL A 19 -13.37 18.12 -2.15
CA VAL A 19 -13.16 19.46 -2.72
C VAL A 19 -12.71 19.40 -4.18
N ASP A 20 -11.85 18.45 -4.54
CA ASP A 20 -11.31 18.31 -5.90
C ASP A 20 -11.85 17.08 -6.66
N GLY A 21 -12.57 16.19 -5.96
CA GLY A 21 -13.18 14.99 -6.54
C GLY A 21 -12.18 13.94 -6.99
N THR A 22 -10.93 13.99 -6.52
CA THR A 22 -9.90 12.98 -6.80
C THR A 22 -10.00 11.78 -5.87
N LEU A 23 -9.47 10.65 -6.32
CA LEU A 23 -9.11 9.54 -5.44
C LEU A 23 -7.62 9.69 -5.10
N ASP A 24 -7.31 9.84 -3.82
CA ASP A 24 -5.94 10.05 -3.36
C ASP A 24 -5.39 8.84 -2.60
N LEU A 25 -4.13 8.51 -2.87
CA LEU A 25 -3.37 7.49 -2.14
C LEU A 25 -2.12 8.16 -1.54
N TYR A 26 -1.82 7.83 -0.29
CA TYR A 26 -0.65 8.33 0.44
C TYR A 26 0.15 7.17 0.99
N TRP A 27 1.42 7.04 0.62
CA TRP A 27 2.38 6.13 1.25
C TRP A 27 3.08 6.90 2.33
N ILE A 28 2.73 6.58 3.58
CA ILE A 28 3.20 7.29 4.77
C ILE A 28 4.41 6.54 5.31
N ASP A 29 5.44 7.28 5.70
CA ASP A 29 6.66 6.68 6.22
C ASP A 29 6.45 6.01 7.58
N SER A 30 6.54 4.69 7.58
CA SER A 30 6.55 3.78 8.74
C SER A 30 7.89 3.04 8.90
N GLU A 31 8.95 3.56 8.25
CA GLU A 31 10.34 3.03 8.30
C GLU A 31 10.41 1.52 8.06
N GLY A 32 9.76 1.06 6.98
CA GLY A 32 9.72 -0.34 6.60
C GLY A 32 8.62 -1.15 7.29
N GLY A 33 7.54 -0.51 7.68
CA GLY A 33 6.24 -1.09 7.97
C GLY A 33 5.22 -0.77 6.89
N GLY A 34 3.98 -1.24 7.05
CA GLY A 34 2.86 -0.92 6.16
C GLY A 34 2.12 0.34 6.62
N SER A 35 1.88 1.29 5.71
CA SER A 35 0.96 2.41 5.96
C SER A 35 0.58 3.09 4.64
N THR A 36 -0.55 2.72 4.07
CA THR A 36 -1.10 3.30 2.85
C THR A 36 -2.50 3.84 3.11
N LEU A 37 -2.65 5.17 3.04
CA LEU A 37 -3.94 5.84 3.24
C LEU A 37 -4.58 6.15 1.89
N LEU A 38 -5.82 5.73 1.70
CA LEU A 38 -6.66 6.08 0.56
C LEU A 38 -7.76 7.05 1.01
N VAL A 39 -8.05 8.05 0.19
CA VAL A 39 -9.15 8.98 0.41
C VAL A 39 -9.99 9.02 -0.85
N THR A 40 -11.25 8.61 -0.75
CA THR A 40 -12.17 8.56 -1.88
C THR A 40 -12.64 9.95 -2.30
N PRO A 41 -13.18 10.12 -3.52
CA PRO A 41 -13.80 11.38 -3.92
C PRO A 41 -14.97 11.83 -3.01
N ALA A 42 -15.58 10.90 -2.28
CA ALA A 42 -16.63 11.19 -1.29
C ALA A 42 -16.06 11.57 0.10
N GLY A 43 -14.73 11.60 0.26
CA GLY A 43 -14.06 11.92 1.51
C GLY A 43 -13.99 10.77 2.51
N GLU A 44 -14.38 9.55 2.12
CA GLU A 44 -14.25 8.36 2.94
C GLU A 44 -12.83 7.82 2.89
N SER A 45 -12.33 7.33 4.01
CA SER A 45 -10.94 6.93 4.18
C SER A 45 -10.76 5.43 4.38
N VAL A 46 -9.72 4.87 3.75
CA VAL A 46 -9.23 3.51 4.03
C VAL A 46 -7.75 3.60 4.36
N LEU A 47 -7.37 3.14 5.54
CA LEU A 47 -5.96 2.97 5.91
C LEU A 47 -5.60 1.48 5.82
N ILE A 48 -4.65 1.13 4.95
CA ILE A 48 -4.08 -0.21 4.87
C ILE A 48 -2.81 -0.23 5.70
N ASP A 49 -2.84 -0.96 6.81
CA ASP A 49 -1.84 -1.06 7.85
C ASP A 49 -1.54 0.27 8.59
N ALA A 50 -1.01 0.16 9.80
CA ALA A 50 -0.84 1.28 10.73
C ALA A 50 0.58 1.39 11.29
N GLY A 51 1.56 0.73 10.69
CA GLY A 51 2.95 0.79 11.10
C GLY A 51 3.24 0.21 12.47
N ASN A 52 4.39 0.59 13.01
CA ASN A 52 4.89 0.17 14.31
C ASN A 52 4.23 0.94 15.45
N PRO A 53 4.15 0.35 16.67
CA PRO A 53 3.81 1.08 17.89
C PRO A 53 4.95 2.01 18.33
N GLY A 54 4.71 2.79 19.38
CA GLY A 54 5.71 3.69 19.99
C GLY A 54 5.60 5.14 19.52
N GLY A 55 4.43 5.55 19.06
CA GLY A 55 4.05 6.93 18.80
C GLY A 55 4.51 7.51 17.45
N ARG A 56 5.65 7.06 16.89
CA ARG A 56 6.22 7.63 15.67
C ARG A 56 5.29 7.45 14.47
N ASP A 57 4.94 6.20 14.12
CA ASP A 57 4.14 5.90 12.94
C ASP A 57 2.70 6.36 13.11
N PRO A 58 2.03 6.12 14.27
CA PRO A 58 0.71 6.71 14.53
C PRO A 58 0.67 8.24 14.39
N ALA A 59 1.70 8.95 14.86
CA ALA A 59 1.76 10.41 14.74
C ALA A 59 1.95 10.85 13.27
N ARG A 60 2.78 10.16 12.47
CA ARG A 60 2.96 10.43 11.05
C ARG A 60 1.68 10.18 10.27
N ILE A 61 0.99 9.06 10.54
CA ILE A 61 -0.30 8.73 9.93
C ILE A 61 -1.35 9.79 10.31
N HIS A 62 -1.46 10.11 11.59
CA HIS A 62 -2.38 11.13 12.08
C HIS A 62 -2.13 12.49 11.40
N ARG A 63 -0.87 12.93 11.32
CA ARG A 63 -0.51 14.17 10.63
C ARG A 63 -0.95 14.19 9.17
N VAL A 64 -0.64 13.14 8.40
CA VAL A 64 -1.04 13.07 6.99
C VAL A 64 -2.56 13.01 6.87
N ALA A 65 -3.24 12.22 7.69
CA ALA A 65 -4.69 12.12 7.67
C ALA A 65 -5.38 13.45 7.99
N THR A 66 -4.93 14.17 9.03
CA THR A 66 -5.61 15.38 9.49
C THR A 66 -5.13 16.66 8.79
N GLU A 67 -3.82 16.86 8.65
CA GLU A 67 -3.26 18.12 8.15
C GLU A 67 -3.13 18.15 6.62
N VAL A 68 -2.97 16.97 5.97
CA VAL A 68 -2.81 16.88 4.52
C VAL A 68 -4.10 16.47 3.85
N ALA A 69 -4.73 15.40 4.34
CA ALA A 69 -5.96 14.85 3.75
C ALA A 69 -7.25 15.46 4.35
N GLY A 70 -7.16 16.24 5.42
CA GLY A 70 -8.30 16.94 6.06
C GLY A 70 -9.31 16.02 6.77
N LEU A 71 -8.91 14.78 7.07
CA LEU A 71 -9.77 13.78 7.69
C LEU A 71 -9.97 14.04 9.18
N LYS A 72 -11.12 13.60 9.70
CA LYS A 72 -11.45 13.65 11.13
C LYS A 72 -11.50 12.26 11.77
N GLN A 73 -11.44 11.22 10.98
CA GLN A 73 -11.52 9.80 11.38
C GLN A 73 -10.91 8.92 10.30
N ILE A 74 -10.62 7.67 10.66
CA ILE A 74 -10.38 6.58 9.71
C ILE A 74 -11.67 5.78 9.61
N ASP A 75 -12.30 5.76 8.42
CA ASP A 75 -13.55 5.03 8.22
C ASP A 75 -13.30 3.52 8.18
N HIS A 76 -12.26 3.09 7.48
CA HIS A 76 -11.88 1.69 7.36
C HIS A 76 -10.39 1.52 7.63
N LEU A 77 -10.04 0.77 8.67
CA LEU A 77 -8.69 0.26 8.90
C LEU A 77 -8.62 -1.17 8.40
N VAL A 78 -7.79 -1.42 7.42
CA VAL A 78 -7.45 -2.76 6.93
C VAL A 78 -6.12 -3.15 7.52
N VAL A 79 -6.04 -4.30 8.22
CA VAL A 79 -4.79 -4.90 8.68
C VAL A 79 -4.53 -6.13 7.83
N THR A 80 -3.42 -6.09 7.08
CA THR A 80 -3.09 -7.15 6.13
C THR A 80 -2.70 -8.44 6.81
N HIS A 81 -1.93 -8.35 7.88
CA HIS A 81 -1.48 -9.47 8.74
C HIS A 81 -1.00 -8.94 10.10
N PHE A 82 -0.61 -9.83 11.00
CA PHE A 82 -0.34 -9.47 12.40
C PHE A 82 1.14 -9.39 12.77
N HIS A 83 2.01 -8.93 11.86
CA HIS A 83 3.34 -8.47 12.25
C HIS A 83 3.27 -7.05 12.80
N ILE A 84 4.14 -6.79 13.79
CA ILE A 84 4.07 -5.59 14.62
C ILE A 84 4.20 -4.28 13.82
N ASP A 85 4.90 -4.31 12.71
CA ASP A 85 5.11 -3.17 11.80
C ASP A 85 3.94 -2.94 10.81
N HIS A 86 2.85 -3.71 10.94
CA HIS A 86 1.61 -3.55 10.19
C HIS A 86 0.43 -3.19 11.10
N PHE A 87 0.21 -3.94 12.19
CA PHE A 87 -0.92 -3.67 13.08
C PHE A 87 -0.56 -2.88 14.34
N GLY A 88 0.74 -2.78 14.66
CA GLY A 88 1.20 -2.32 15.98
C GLY A 88 0.80 -0.90 16.35
N GLY A 89 0.78 0.01 15.37
CA GLY A 89 0.40 1.41 15.58
C GLY A 89 -1.11 1.66 15.66
N ALA A 90 -1.95 0.67 15.31
CA ALA A 90 -3.39 0.84 15.15
C ALA A 90 -4.11 1.36 16.41
N ALA A 91 -3.77 0.83 17.58
CA ALA A 91 -4.40 1.24 18.83
C ALA A 91 -3.99 2.65 19.26
N GLU A 92 -2.73 3.03 19.05
CA GLU A 92 -2.23 4.37 19.32
C GLU A 92 -2.85 5.40 18.36
N LEU A 93 -3.00 5.04 17.07
CA LEU A 93 -3.70 5.88 16.10
C LEU A 93 -5.17 6.07 16.49
N ALA A 94 -5.86 5.00 16.91
CA ALA A 94 -7.25 5.09 17.37
C ALA A 94 -7.44 5.95 18.62
N ALA A 95 -6.40 6.15 19.42
CA ALA A 95 -6.40 7.11 20.52
C ALA A 95 -6.22 8.57 20.05
N LEU A 96 -5.64 8.80 18.87
CA LEU A 96 -5.45 10.13 18.29
C LEU A 96 -6.66 10.56 17.44
N MET A 97 -7.30 9.62 16.74
CA MET A 97 -8.48 9.89 15.91
C MET A 97 -9.40 8.66 15.83
N PRO A 98 -10.73 8.84 15.71
CA PRO A 98 -11.66 7.73 15.67
C PRO A 98 -11.38 6.77 14.52
N THR A 99 -11.49 5.45 14.77
CA THR A 99 -11.48 4.38 13.76
C THR A 99 -12.85 3.69 13.76
N ARG A 100 -13.54 3.63 12.61
CA ARG A 100 -14.92 3.11 12.57
C ARG A 100 -14.97 1.61 12.32
N HIS A 101 -14.41 1.14 11.22
CA HIS A 101 -14.44 -0.26 10.82
C HIS A 101 -13.03 -0.83 10.78
N VAL A 102 -12.86 -2.03 11.29
CA VAL A 102 -11.60 -2.78 11.21
C VAL A 102 -11.83 -4.03 10.36
N TRP A 103 -10.95 -4.26 9.41
CA TRP A 103 -10.94 -5.38 8.48
C TRP A 103 -9.63 -6.13 8.65
N ASP A 104 -9.67 -7.37 9.13
CA ASP A 104 -8.47 -8.17 9.36
C ASP A 104 -8.71 -9.67 9.10
N ASN A 105 -7.67 -10.46 9.22
CA ASN A 105 -7.70 -11.90 9.00
C ASN A 105 -8.35 -12.71 10.16
N GLY A 106 -8.84 -12.02 11.20
CA GLY A 106 -9.27 -12.63 12.46
C GLY A 106 -8.07 -12.76 13.40
N LEU A 107 -8.04 -11.92 14.45
CA LEU A 107 -6.92 -11.87 15.41
C LEU A 107 -6.75 -13.18 16.14
N PRO A 108 -5.61 -13.88 15.99
CA PRO A 108 -5.38 -15.15 16.66
C PRO A 108 -5.17 -14.98 18.17
N ASP A 109 -5.47 -16.03 18.95
CA ASP A 109 -5.23 -16.05 20.40
C ASP A 109 -3.76 -16.31 20.75
N ALA A 110 -3.03 -17.01 19.88
CA ALA A 110 -1.61 -17.30 20.01
C ALA A 110 -0.82 -16.53 18.95
N ASP A 111 0.48 -16.42 19.15
CA ASP A 111 1.40 -15.83 18.18
C ASP A 111 1.24 -16.47 16.79
N PRO A 112 0.96 -15.69 15.74
CA PRO A 112 0.68 -16.22 14.40
C PRO A 112 1.89 -16.92 13.77
N ASP A 113 3.12 -16.59 14.19
CA ASP A 113 4.36 -17.24 13.73
C ASP A 113 4.66 -18.53 14.52
N GLY A 114 3.80 -18.89 15.48
CA GLY A 114 3.96 -20.08 16.32
C GLY A 114 5.04 -19.95 17.38
N ASN A 115 5.56 -18.75 17.65
CA ASN A 115 6.54 -18.51 18.69
C ASN A 115 5.89 -18.51 20.08
N ARG A 116 5.97 -19.64 20.79
CA ARG A 116 5.39 -19.81 22.11
C ARG A 116 6.03 -18.95 23.21
N GLN A 117 7.21 -18.37 22.95
CA GLN A 117 7.93 -17.50 23.89
C GLN A 117 7.74 -16.02 23.55
N SER A 118 6.92 -15.69 22.55
CA SER A 118 6.67 -14.31 22.15
C SER A 118 5.88 -13.55 23.21
N THR A 119 5.94 -12.23 23.09
CA THR A 119 5.12 -11.31 23.91
C THR A 119 3.72 -11.09 23.31
N TRP A 120 3.25 -11.98 22.43
CA TRP A 120 2.00 -11.85 21.70
C TRP A 120 0.79 -11.43 22.53
N PRO A 121 0.51 -12.03 23.69
CA PRO A 121 -0.61 -11.61 24.53
C PRO A 121 -0.55 -10.15 24.96
N LEU A 122 0.66 -9.60 25.10
CA LEU A 122 0.88 -8.20 25.46
C LEU A 122 0.80 -7.28 24.23
N THR A 123 1.42 -7.66 23.12
CA THR A 123 1.47 -6.85 21.89
C THR A 123 0.13 -6.80 21.16
N SER A 124 -0.64 -7.90 21.17
CA SER A 124 -1.97 -7.96 20.54
C SER A 124 -3.08 -7.33 21.37
N LYS A 125 -2.93 -7.21 22.69
CA LYS A 125 -3.96 -6.68 23.59
C LYS A 125 -4.44 -5.27 23.26
N PRO A 126 -3.58 -4.28 22.96
CA PRO A 126 -4.05 -2.95 22.55
C PRO A 126 -4.92 -2.98 21.30
N TYR A 127 -4.51 -3.76 20.30
CA TYR A 127 -5.27 -3.92 19.06
C TYR A 127 -6.60 -4.66 19.30
N ARG A 128 -6.61 -5.71 20.12
CA ARG A 128 -7.84 -6.43 20.50
C ARG A 128 -8.88 -5.51 21.14
N ASN A 129 -8.42 -4.55 21.92
CA ASN A 129 -9.24 -3.60 22.66
C ASN A 129 -9.45 -2.26 21.92
N LEU A 130 -8.96 -2.12 20.69
CA LEU A 130 -9.13 -0.91 19.89
C LEU A 130 -10.62 -0.59 19.76
N PRO A 131 -11.07 0.64 20.08
CA PRO A 131 -12.46 1.04 20.02
C PRO A 131 -12.88 1.27 18.56
N ALA A 132 -13.35 0.22 17.90
CA ALA A 132 -13.96 0.28 16.59
C ALA A 132 -15.48 0.10 16.70
N LYS A 133 -16.22 0.71 15.77
CA LYS A 133 -17.67 0.49 15.68
C LYS A 133 -17.98 -0.96 15.30
N GLU A 134 -17.23 -1.50 14.34
CA GLU A 134 -17.40 -2.87 13.83
C GLU A 134 -16.05 -3.47 13.44
N ARG A 135 -15.96 -4.81 13.58
CA ARG A 135 -14.82 -5.60 13.12
C ARG A 135 -15.30 -6.66 12.14
N HIS A 136 -14.55 -6.84 11.08
CA HIS A 136 -14.87 -7.73 9.98
C HIS A 136 -13.70 -8.67 9.72
N VAL A 137 -13.98 -9.97 9.70
CA VAL A 137 -13.00 -10.98 9.28
C VAL A 137 -13.05 -11.11 7.77
N VAL A 138 -11.93 -10.76 7.13
CA VAL A 138 -11.80 -10.73 5.68
C VAL A 138 -11.81 -12.14 5.09
N GLN A 139 -12.50 -12.30 3.98
CA GLN A 139 -12.52 -13.51 3.17
C GLN A 139 -12.08 -13.18 1.73
N PRO A 140 -11.61 -14.18 0.95
CA PRO A 140 -11.38 -13.95 -0.48
C PRO A 140 -12.64 -13.44 -1.17
N GLY A 141 -12.54 -12.32 -1.87
CA GLY A 141 -13.66 -11.65 -2.54
C GLY A 141 -14.38 -10.60 -1.69
N THR A 142 -14.06 -10.43 -0.40
CA THR A 142 -14.59 -9.34 0.42
C THR A 142 -14.36 -8.00 -0.26
N VAL A 143 -15.40 -7.17 -0.29
CA VAL A 143 -15.36 -5.78 -0.78
C VAL A 143 -15.60 -4.85 0.39
N VAL A 144 -14.70 -3.88 0.58
CA VAL A 144 -14.94 -2.79 1.54
C VAL A 144 -16.05 -1.91 0.98
N PRO A 145 -17.15 -1.67 1.72
CA PRO A 145 -18.29 -0.90 1.23
C PRO A 145 -17.95 0.59 1.23
N LEU A 146 -17.45 1.09 0.12
CA LEU A 146 -17.12 2.49 -0.08
C LEU A 146 -18.31 3.24 -0.66
N GLY A 147 -18.62 4.39 -0.08
CA GLY A 147 -19.66 5.28 -0.54
C GLY A 147 -19.29 6.08 -1.80
N GLY A 148 -20.28 6.63 -2.45
CA GLY A 148 -20.10 7.49 -3.62
C GLY A 148 -21.34 8.31 -3.94
N GLU A 149 -21.19 9.27 -4.83
CA GLU A 149 -22.27 10.11 -5.33
C GLU A 149 -22.89 9.50 -6.61
N ALA A 150 -24.20 9.63 -6.74
CA ALA A 150 -24.89 9.15 -7.93
C ALA A 150 -24.33 9.79 -9.22
N GLY A 151 -24.03 8.96 -10.21
CA GLY A 151 -23.48 9.39 -11.50
C GLY A 151 -21.98 9.66 -11.51
N LYS A 152 -21.26 9.51 -10.38
CA LYS A 152 -19.80 9.56 -10.30
C LYS A 152 -19.22 8.15 -10.19
N LEU A 153 -17.92 8.03 -10.52
CA LEU A 153 -17.17 6.80 -10.27
C LEU A 153 -17.05 6.56 -8.77
N VAL A 154 -17.27 5.31 -8.36
CA VAL A 154 -17.06 4.85 -6.98
C VAL A 154 -15.90 3.88 -6.97
N PRO A 155 -14.90 4.05 -6.10
CA PRO A 155 -13.82 3.08 -5.98
C PRO A 155 -14.33 1.76 -5.39
N GLU A 156 -13.80 0.64 -5.89
CA GLU A 156 -14.02 -0.69 -5.31
C GLU A 156 -12.69 -1.19 -4.75
N LEU A 157 -12.64 -1.50 -3.46
CA LEU A 157 -11.51 -2.16 -2.81
C LEU A 157 -11.88 -3.59 -2.49
N ARG A 158 -11.26 -4.54 -3.19
CA ARG A 158 -11.57 -5.99 -3.10
C ARG A 158 -10.36 -6.77 -2.60
N CYS A 159 -10.60 -7.64 -1.61
CA CYS A 159 -9.64 -8.64 -1.17
C CYS A 159 -9.53 -9.77 -2.22
N VAL A 160 -8.35 -9.95 -2.78
CA VAL A 160 -8.08 -10.98 -3.80
C VAL A 160 -7.35 -12.20 -3.24
N MET A 161 -6.79 -12.08 -2.04
CA MET A 161 -6.19 -13.19 -1.29
C MET A 161 -6.22 -12.89 0.20
N THR A 162 -6.41 -13.89 1.03
CA THR A 162 -6.20 -13.85 2.48
C THR A 162 -5.98 -15.27 3.00
N ARG A 163 -5.16 -15.43 4.04
CA ARG A 163 -4.86 -16.73 4.64
C ARG A 163 -4.53 -17.79 3.58
N GLN A 164 -3.68 -17.42 2.62
CA GLN A 164 -3.19 -18.24 1.51
C GLN A 164 -4.30 -18.75 0.56
N GLN A 165 -5.52 -18.22 0.63
CA GLN A 165 -6.64 -18.56 -0.24
C GLN A 165 -6.89 -17.41 -1.21
N ALA A 166 -6.81 -17.71 -2.51
CA ALA A 166 -7.08 -16.73 -3.56
C ALA A 166 -8.57 -16.66 -3.88
N TRP A 167 -9.04 -15.45 -4.17
CA TRP A 167 -10.35 -15.24 -4.77
C TRP A 167 -10.29 -15.58 -6.24
N THR A 168 -11.21 -16.43 -6.68
CA THR A 168 -11.37 -16.77 -8.09
C THR A 168 -12.52 -15.95 -8.66
N PRO A 169 -12.25 -14.97 -9.55
CA PRO A 169 -13.31 -14.18 -10.17
C PRO A 169 -14.26 -15.09 -10.96
N PRO A 170 -15.58 -14.82 -10.93
CA PRO A 170 -16.53 -15.56 -11.74
C PRO A 170 -16.29 -15.30 -13.23
N LEU A 171 -16.30 -16.36 -14.01
CA LEU A 171 -16.34 -16.37 -15.48
C LEU A 171 -15.50 -15.27 -16.18
N ARG A 172 -14.19 -15.38 -16.14
CA ARG A 172 -13.29 -14.71 -17.08
C ARG A 172 -12.53 -15.77 -17.86
N GLU A 173 -12.40 -15.58 -19.17
CA GLU A 173 -11.38 -16.27 -19.95
C GLU A 173 -10.02 -15.74 -19.50
N PHE A 174 -9.38 -16.46 -18.59
CA PHE A 174 -8.02 -16.14 -18.19
C PHE A 174 -7.07 -16.68 -19.27
N LYS A 175 -6.20 -15.83 -19.74
CA LYS A 175 -5.11 -16.24 -20.60
C LYS A 175 -4.09 -16.99 -19.76
N HIS A 176 -3.97 -18.30 -19.98
CA HIS A 176 -2.95 -19.12 -19.37
C HIS A 176 -1.53 -18.67 -19.77
N TRP A 177 -0.58 -18.95 -18.92
CA TRP A 177 0.83 -18.88 -19.29
C TRP A 177 1.17 -20.04 -20.23
N ASP A 178 0.91 -19.87 -21.55
CA ASP A 178 1.09 -20.92 -22.54
C ASP A 178 2.50 -21.52 -22.49
N ASN A 179 2.59 -22.82 -22.20
CA ASN A 179 3.84 -23.60 -22.16
C ASN A 179 4.95 -23.06 -21.22
N THR A 180 4.64 -22.11 -20.37
CA THR A 180 5.59 -21.60 -19.37
C THR A 180 5.55 -22.51 -18.14
N PRO A 181 6.66 -23.10 -17.68
CA PRO A 181 6.66 -23.91 -16.47
C PRO A 181 6.30 -23.05 -15.24
N ALA A 182 5.77 -23.71 -14.20
CA ALA A 182 5.52 -23.05 -12.92
C ALA A 182 6.80 -22.37 -12.40
N PRO A 183 6.68 -21.22 -11.71
CA PRO A 183 7.83 -20.62 -11.04
C PRO A 183 8.41 -21.61 -10.02
N PRO A 184 9.73 -21.70 -9.87
CA PRO A 184 10.32 -22.55 -8.84
C PRO A 184 9.79 -22.11 -7.48
N ALA A 185 9.35 -23.07 -6.65
CA ALA A 185 8.92 -22.78 -5.30
C ALA A 185 10.11 -22.36 -4.44
N LYS A 186 9.90 -21.40 -3.54
CA LYS A 186 10.81 -21.09 -2.44
C LYS A 186 10.43 -21.93 -1.19
N PRO A 187 11.28 -22.01 -0.17
CA PRO A 187 10.91 -22.63 1.10
C PRO A 187 9.55 -22.13 1.59
N VAL A 188 8.76 -23.01 2.19
CA VAL A 188 7.45 -22.64 2.72
C VAL A 188 7.66 -21.64 3.85
N ASP A 189 7.04 -20.47 3.72
CA ASP A 189 6.97 -19.50 4.79
C ASP A 189 5.84 -19.91 5.76
N THR A 190 6.18 -20.06 7.02
CA THR A 190 5.25 -20.40 8.11
C THR A 190 4.90 -19.20 8.97
N SER A 191 5.45 -18.03 8.67
CA SER A 191 5.11 -16.78 9.34
C SER A 191 3.77 -16.24 8.86
N ASP A 192 3.24 -15.25 9.56
CA ASP A 192 1.97 -14.60 9.21
C ASP A 192 2.05 -13.78 7.91
N ASN A 193 3.25 -13.49 7.41
CA ASN A 193 3.43 -12.90 6.08
C ASN A 193 2.70 -13.70 5.00
N ALA A 194 2.80 -15.03 5.04
CA ALA A 194 2.13 -15.90 4.07
C ALA A 194 0.59 -15.78 4.12
N ASN A 195 0.03 -15.32 5.23
CA ASN A 195 -1.40 -15.14 5.46
C ASN A 195 -1.90 -13.74 5.11
N SER A 196 -1.03 -12.80 4.71
CA SER A 196 -1.39 -11.44 4.37
C SER A 196 -2.64 -11.38 3.49
N SER A 197 -3.52 -10.43 3.73
CA SER A 197 -4.58 -10.09 2.79
C SER A 197 -4.03 -9.17 1.70
N ALA A 198 -4.32 -9.54 0.43
CA ALA A 198 -3.96 -8.75 -0.74
C ALA A 198 -5.20 -8.09 -1.33
N TRP A 199 -5.06 -6.86 -1.77
CA TRP A 199 -6.14 -5.99 -2.18
C TRP A 199 -5.95 -5.41 -3.57
N VAL A 200 -7.03 -5.32 -4.31
CA VAL A 200 -7.11 -4.56 -5.56
C VAL A 200 -8.09 -3.42 -5.38
N LEU A 201 -7.61 -2.20 -5.58
CA LEU A 201 -8.45 -1.03 -5.74
C LEU A 201 -8.70 -0.82 -7.25
N GLN A 202 -9.96 -0.63 -7.62
CA GLN A 202 -10.36 -0.22 -8.95
C GLN A 202 -11.16 1.08 -8.88
N TYR A 203 -10.80 2.08 -9.69
CA TYR A 203 -11.51 3.34 -9.82
C TYR A 203 -11.62 3.73 -11.30
N GLY A 204 -12.76 3.39 -11.90
CA GLY A 204 -12.89 3.44 -13.35
C GLY A 204 -11.82 2.59 -14.04
N PRO A 205 -10.99 3.17 -14.95
CA PRO A 205 -9.88 2.45 -15.57
C PRO A 205 -8.65 2.31 -14.68
N PHE A 206 -8.49 3.12 -13.62
CA PHE A 206 -7.34 3.06 -12.71
C PHE A 206 -7.38 1.81 -11.82
N ARG A 207 -6.22 1.17 -11.64
CA ARG A 207 -6.06 0.01 -10.76
C ARG A 207 -4.79 0.09 -9.93
N PHE A 208 -4.94 -0.24 -8.65
CA PHE A 208 -3.83 -0.34 -7.68
C PHE A 208 -3.87 -1.71 -7.02
N PHE A 209 -2.70 -2.30 -6.75
CA PHE A 209 -2.55 -3.56 -6.03
C PHE A 209 -1.67 -3.35 -4.80
N ASP A 210 -2.13 -3.86 -3.66
CA ASP A 210 -1.40 -3.98 -2.41
C ASP A 210 -1.45 -5.42 -1.94
N GLY A 211 -0.29 -6.05 -1.77
CA GLY A 211 -0.15 -7.43 -1.35
C GLY A 211 0.19 -7.61 0.13
N GLY A 212 0.28 -6.51 0.91
CA GLY A 212 0.86 -6.58 2.25
C GLY A 212 2.26 -7.21 2.18
N ASP A 213 2.50 -8.21 3.03
CA ASP A 213 3.76 -8.94 3.04
C ASP A 213 3.64 -10.37 2.47
N LEU A 214 2.69 -10.60 1.54
CA LEU A 214 2.55 -11.89 0.86
C LEU A 214 3.90 -12.44 0.43
N THR A 215 4.10 -13.73 0.65
CA THR A 215 5.34 -14.40 0.27
C THR A 215 5.23 -15.16 -1.04
N TRP A 216 6.35 -15.47 -1.63
CA TRP A 216 6.53 -16.03 -2.98
C TRP A 216 5.54 -17.13 -3.37
N ASN A 217 5.36 -18.13 -2.46
CA ASN A 217 4.47 -19.26 -2.76
C ASN A 217 2.98 -18.86 -2.72
N SER A 218 2.62 -17.88 -1.88
CA SER A 218 1.27 -17.29 -1.87
C SER A 218 1.02 -16.44 -3.10
N GLU A 219 1.99 -15.62 -3.50
CA GLU A 219 1.95 -14.85 -4.75
C GLU A 219 1.82 -15.75 -5.99
N THR A 220 2.46 -16.94 -5.98
CA THR A 220 2.30 -17.92 -7.06
C THR A 220 0.84 -18.31 -7.27
N LYS A 221 0.05 -18.46 -6.21
CA LYS A 221 -1.37 -18.80 -6.31
C LYS A 221 -2.22 -17.71 -7.01
N LEU A 222 -1.77 -16.46 -6.97
CA LEU A 222 -2.42 -15.35 -7.69
C LEU A 222 -2.00 -15.27 -9.16
N ALA A 223 -0.88 -15.89 -9.51
CA ALA A 223 -0.25 -15.71 -10.82
C ALA A 223 -0.20 -16.97 -11.68
N TRP A 224 -0.26 -18.16 -11.11
CA TRP A 224 -0.08 -19.43 -11.79
C TRP A 224 -1.12 -20.48 -11.37
N PRO A 225 -1.61 -21.35 -12.27
CA PRO A 225 -1.31 -21.40 -13.71
C PRO A 225 -2.00 -20.33 -14.55
N VAL A 226 -2.88 -19.56 -13.92
CA VAL A 226 -3.67 -18.51 -14.52
C VAL A 226 -3.53 -17.27 -13.66
N PRO A 227 -3.20 -16.11 -14.23
CA PRO A 227 -3.13 -14.89 -13.46
C PRO A 227 -4.53 -14.42 -13.03
N LEU A 228 -4.84 -14.56 -11.73
CA LEU A 228 -6.11 -14.13 -11.15
C LEU A 228 -6.20 -12.61 -11.00
N VAL A 229 -5.05 -11.95 -10.91
CA VAL A 229 -4.92 -10.48 -10.90
C VAL A 229 -4.01 -10.06 -12.04
N THR A 230 -4.45 -9.10 -12.84
CA THR A 230 -3.72 -8.62 -14.02
C THR A 230 -3.76 -7.12 -14.14
N LEU A 231 -2.77 -6.56 -14.85
CA LEU A 231 -2.67 -5.17 -15.30
C LEU A 231 -3.14 -4.15 -14.27
N VAL A 232 -2.20 -3.62 -13.51
CA VAL A 232 -2.43 -2.50 -12.61
C VAL A 232 -1.63 -1.28 -13.08
N ASP A 233 -2.08 -0.09 -12.73
CA ASP A 233 -1.34 1.14 -12.98
C ASP A 233 -0.27 1.34 -11.91
N VAL A 234 -0.62 1.05 -10.65
CA VAL A 234 0.26 1.19 -9.50
C VAL A 234 0.36 -0.11 -8.72
N TYR A 235 1.59 -0.49 -8.38
CA TYR A 235 1.90 -1.65 -7.55
C TYR A 235 2.60 -1.21 -6.26
N GLN A 236 1.96 -1.44 -5.12
CA GLN A 236 2.61 -1.43 -3.81
C GLN A 236 3.54 -2.64 -3.75
N VAL A 237 4.84 -2.38 -3.73
CA VAL A 237 5.85 -3.44 -3.74
C VAL A 237 5.70 -4.30 -2.49
N THR A 238 5.35 -5.55 -2.69
CA THR A 238 5.05 -6.49 -1.62
C THR A 238 6.24 -6.65 -0.68
N HIS A 239 5.97 -6.72 0.63
CA HIS A 239 6.93 -7.06 1.68
C HIS A 239 8.18 -6.15 1.62
N HIS A 240 7.95 -4.84 1.53
CA HIS A 240 8.99 -3.80 1.54
C HIS A 240 10.08 -3.98 0.45
N GLY A 241 9.84 -4.88 -0.51
CA GLY A 241 10.83 -5.25 -1.54
C GLY A 241 11.83 -6.30 -1.09
N PHE A 242 11.46 -7.23 -0.20
CA PHE A 242 12.25 -8.43 0.06
C PHE A 242 12.14 -9.45 -1.08
N ASP A 243 13.20 -10.24 -1.27
CA ASP A 243 13.31 -11.27 -2.31
C ASP A 243 12.53 -12.56 -1.99
N VAL A 244 12.08 -12.75 -0.75
CA VAL A 244 11.13 -13.82 -0.35
C VAL A 244 9.71 -13.55 -0.86
N SER A 245 9.49 -12.41 -1.47
CA SER A 245 8.27 -11.93 -2.09
C SER A 245 8.57 -11.42 -3.52
N ASN A 246 7.60 -10.73 -4.14
CA ASN A 246 7.76 -10.13 -5.48
C ASN A 246 8.03 -11.17 -6.57
N ASN A 247 7.28 -12.25 -6.55
CA ASN A 247 7.36 -13.34 -7.54
C ASN A 247 7.26 -12.76 -8.96
N PRO A 248 8.24 -13.01 -9.84
CA PRO A 248 8.25 -12.45 -11.20
C PRO A 248 7.01 -12.79 -12.04
N PHE A 249 6.31 -13.89 -11.77
CA PHE A 249 5.05 -14.21 -12.46
C PHE A 249 3.93 -13.25 -12.04
N LEU A 250 3.77 -13.00 -10.72
CA LEU A 250 2.81 -12.02 -10.25
C LEU A 250 3.17 -10.62 -10.77
N VAL A 251 4.42 -10.20 -10.61
CA VAL A 251 4.88 -8.88 -11.03
C VAL A 251 4.69 -8.66 -12.53
N ARG A 252 4.94 -9.68 -13.37
CA ARG A 252 4.67 -9.63 -14.83
C ARG A 252 3.19 -9.64 -15.15
N ALA A 253 2.35 -10.36 -14.39
CA ALA A 253 0.90 -10.35 -14.58
C ALA A 253 0.33 -8.97 -14.24
N LEU A 254 0.77 -8.35 -13.14
CA LEU A 254 0.43 -6.99 -12.75
C LEU A 254 0.97 -5.97 -13.75
N ASN A 255 2.18 -6.17 -14.26
CA ASN A 255 2.89 -5.32 -15.23
C ASN A 255 2.64 -3.81 -14.98
N PRO A 256 2.99 -3.27 -13.80
CA PRO A 256 2.63 -1.92 -13.39
C PRO A 256 3.31 -0.83 -14.21
N THR A 257 2.67 0.34 -14.28
CA THR A 257 3.29 1.56 -14.82
C THR A 257 4.16 2.25 -13.77
N VAL A 258 3.75 2.18 -12.50
CA VAL A 258 4.48 2.75 -11.36
C VAL A 258 4.54 1.72 -10.23
N THR A 259 5.69 1.63 -9.57
CA THR A 259 5.84 0.89 -8.32
C THR A 259 6.13 1.85 -7.17
N VAL A 260 5.63 1.53 -5.97
CA VAL A 260 5.95 2.25 -4.72
C VAL A 260 6.41 1.24 -3.68
N MET A 261 7.54 1.49 -3.06
CA MET A 261 8.14 0.60 -2.08
C MET A 261 8.17 1.24 -0.69
N ASN A 262 7.49 0.62 0.27
CA ASN A 262 7.51 1.00 1.71
C ASN A 262 8.72 0.38 2.41
N ASN A 263 9.91 0.74 1.97
CA ASN A 263 11.16 0.30 2.57
C ASN A 263 11.62 1.22 3.70
N SER A 264 12.65 0.79 4.44
CA SER A 264 13.40 1.66 5.35
C SER A 264 14.82 1.90 4.84
N PRO A 265 15.65 2.69 5.54
CA PRO A 265 17.07 2.82 5.21
C PRO A 265 17.82 1.49 5.17
N THR A 266 17.35 0.48 5.93
CA THR A 266 18.03 -0.80 6.10
C THR A 266 17.16 -2.03 5.84
N LYS A 267 15.85 -1.90 5.69
CA LYS A 267 14.89 -3.00 5.49
C LYS A 267 14.32 -2.96 4.06
N GLY A 268 14.19 -4.11 3.41
CA GLY A 268 13.64 -4.23 2.05
C GLY A 268 14.67 -3.93 0.95
N SER A 269 14.19 -3.51 -0.21
CA SER A 269 15.01 -3.07 -1.36
C SER A 269 16.02 -4.12 -1.85
N ALA A 270 15.59 -5.40 -1.98
CA ALA A 270 16.46 -6.48 -2.45
C ALA A 270 16.78 -6.35 -3.97
N GLY A 271 17.99 -6.74 -4.34
CA GLY A 271 18.50 -6.61 -5.71
C GLY A 271 17.68 -7.40 -6.75
N GLU A 272 17.16 -8.57 -6.39
CA GLU A 272 16.31 -9.42 -7.23
C GLU A 272 15.00 -8.73 -7.60
N VAL A 273 14.45 -7.92 -6.69
CA VAL A 273 13.23 -7.14 -6.92
C VAL A 273 13.49 -6.07 -7.97
N PHE A 274 14.58 -5.31 -7.83
CA PHE A 274 15.00 -4.34 -8.86
C PHE A 274 15.32 -5.01 -10.19
N ALA A 275 15.93 -6.20 -10.18
CA ALA A 275 16.18 -6.96 -11.39
C ALA A 275 14.88 -7.36 -12.10
N THR A 276 13.87 -7.80 -11.35
CA THR A 276 12.54 -8.11 -11.87
C THR A 276 11.90 -6.87 -12.50
N PHE A 277 11.98 -5.72 -11.84
CA PHE A 277 11.39 -4.47 -12.33
C PHE A 277 12.04 -3.97 -13.63
N ARG A 278 13.37 -4.10 -13.77
CA ARG A 278 14.06 -3.75 -15.03
C ARG A 278 13.56 -4.51 -16.26
N GLY A 279 12.94 -5.66 -16.06
CA GLY A 279 12.35 -6.47 -17.13
C GLY A 279 10.90 -6.14 -17.48
N LEU A 280 10.27 -5.15 -16.83
CA LEU A 280 8.86 -4.82 -17.04
C LEU A 280 8.69 -3.79 -18.18
N PRO A 281 7.98 -4.16 -19.29
CA PRO A 281 7.86 -3.27 -20.43
C PRO A 281 7.00 -2.03 -20.18
N ALA A 282 6.10 -2.08 -19.20
CA ALA A 282 5.20 -0.96 -18.89
C ALA A 282 5.74 -0.01 -17.81
N LEU A 283 6.79 -0.40 -17.08
CA LEU A 283 7.26 0.37 -15.95
C LEU A 283 7.91 1.68 -16.38
N LYS A 284 7.38 2.79 -15.88
CA LYS A 284 7.88 4.15 -16.15
C LYS A 284 8.59 4.77 -14.96
N ALA A 285 8.18 4.42 -13.74
CA ALA A 285 8.78 4.96 -12.53
C ALA A 285 8.74 3.98 -11.35
N GLN A 286 9.75 4.09 -10.50
CA GLN A 286 9.83 3.39 -9.23
C GLN A 286 9.99 4.45 -8.15
N TYR A 287 9.13 4.42 -7.13
CA TYR A 287 9.19 5.30 -5.96
C TYR A 287 9.61 4.49 -4.73
N GLN A 288 10.35 5.12 -3.84
CA GLN A 288 10.72 4.57 -2.55
C GLN A 288 10.37 5.54 -1.43
N VAL A 289 9.84 5.02 -0.32
CA VAL A 289 9.59 5.83 0.86
C VAL A 289 10.92 6.25 1.50
N HIS A 290 11.90 5.35 1.53
CA HIS A 290 13.25 5.63 2.00
C HIS A 290 14.33 5.29 0.97
N LYS A 291 15.44 6.04 1.05
CA LYS A 291 16.70 5.64 0.42
C LYS A 291 17.27 4.43 1.15
N ASN A 292 17.59 3.37 0.41
CA ASN A 292 18.40 2.27 0.93
C ASN A 292 19.84 2.76 1.17
N THR A 293 20.26 2.79 2.42
CA THR A 293 21.58 3.28 2.83
C THR A 293 22.61 2.16 3.06
N ARG A 294 22.21 0.89 2.86
CA ARG A 294 23.13 -0.25 2.91
C ARG A 294 24.16 -0.18 1.75
N PRO A 295 25.26 -0.97 1.81
CA PRO A 295 26.26 -0.99 0.73
C PRO A 295 25.68 -1.30 -0.66
N ASP A 296 24.61 -2.13 -0.74
CA ASP A 296 23.91 -2.45 -1.98
C ASP A 296 23.00 -1.32 -2.50
N GLY A 297 22.81 -0.26 -1.73
CA GLY A 297 22.05 0.93 -2.13
C GLY A 297 22.63 1.67 -3.34
N THR A 298 23.87 1.39 -3.72
CA THR A 298 24.46 1.91 -4.97
C THR A 298 23.75 1.41 -6.23
N THR A 299 23.09 0.27 -6.18
CA THR A 299 22.36 -0.36 -7.30
C THR A 299 20.89 -0.59 -7.00
N ASN A 300 20.49 -0.57 -5.72
CA ASN A 300 19.17 -0.91 -5.24
C ASN A 300 18.46 0.31 -4.63
N ASN A 301 18.48 1.40 -5.38
CA ASN A 301 17.65 2.58 -5.20
C ASN A 301 17.08 3.03 -6.55
N CYS A 302 15.91 3.62 -6.52
CA CYS A 302 15.42 4.40 -7.65
C CYS A 302 16.17 5.75 -7.72
N PRO A 303 16.00 6.54 -8.81
CA PRO A 303 16.58 7.87 -8.88
C PRO A 303 16.13 8.75 -7.70
N GLU A 304 17.02 9.56 -7.19
CA GLU A 304 16.84 10.32 -5.94
C GLU A 304 15.59 11.22 -5.93
N ALA A 305 15.17 11.71 -7.11
CA ALA A 305 13.96 12.50 -7.26
C ALA A 305 12.67 11.72 -6.89
N PHE A 306 12.72 10.39 -6.91
CA PHE A 306 11.59 9.50 -6.61
C PHE A 306 11.64 8.91 -5.19
N ILE A 307 12.57 9.39 -4.35
CA ILE A 307 12.73 8.94 -2.95
C ILE A 307 12.20 10.03 -2.02
N ALA A 308 11.22 9.67 -1.16
CA ALA A 308 10.63 10.64 -0.23
C ALA A 308 11.60 11.04 0.89
N ASN A 309 12.21 10.06 1.55
CA ASN A 309 13.11 10.27 2.68
C ASN A 309 14.54 9.85 2.28
N ARG A 310 15.41 10.83 2.04
CA ARG A 310 16.77 10.61 1.51
C ARG A 310 17.80 10.33 2.60
N GLU A 311 17.50 10.77 3.82
CA GLU A 311 18.33 10.60 5.00
C GLU A 311 17.74 9.58 5.96
N ALA A 312 18.58 8.80 6.66
CA ALA A 312 18.11 7.82 7.62
C ALA A 312 17.30 8.45 8.77
N LYS A 313 17.70 9.66 9.22
CA LYS A 313 16.91 10.46 10.15
C LYS A 313 16.10 11.47 9.36
N CYS A 314 14.82 11.28 9.30
CA CYS A 314 13.92 12.06 8.45
C CYS A 314 12.71 12.65 9.20
N ALA A 315 12.00 13.55 8.54
CA ALA A 315 10.76 14.15 9.03
C ALA A 315 9.52 13.25 8.82
N GLY A 316 9.67 12.13 8.10
CA GLY A 316 8.56 11.26 7.72
C GLY A 316 7.77 11.83 6.56
N ASP A 317 8.47 12.15 5.47
CA ASP A 317 7.86 12.62 4.24
C ASP A 317 7.12 11.46 3.55
N PHE A 318 6.04 11.80 2.84
CA PHE A 318 5.16 10.86 2.20
C PHE A 318 5.19 11.00 0.67
N ILE A 319 4.75 9.95 -0.02
CA ILE A 319 4.46 9.95 -1.45
C ILE A 319 2.95 10.05 -1.62
N LYS A 320 2.46 10.90 -2.52
CA LYS A 320 1.05 11.04 -2.86
C LYS A 320 0.82 10.63 -4.31
N CYS A 321 -0.28 9.93 -4.56
CA CYS A 321 -0.85 9.72 -5.89
C CYS A 321 -2.27 10.27 -5.90
N SER A 322 -2.57 11.20 -6.81
CA SER A 322 -3.93 11.74 -7.03
C SER A 322 -4.45 11.26 -8.37
N VAL A 323 -5.57 10.54 -8.35
CA VAL A 323 -6.24 10.02 -9.54
C VAL A 323 -7.38 10.96 -9.93
N SER A 324 -7.42 11.36 -11.21
CA SER A 324 -8.45 12.26 -11.75
C SER A 324 -9.87 11.68 -11.56
N PRO A 325 -10.91 12.53 -11.49
CA PRO A 325 -12.29 12.09 -11.27
C PRO A 325 -12.82 11.08 -12.30
N ASP A 326 -12.26 11.06 -13.50
CA ASP A 326 -12.60 10.09 -14.57
C ASP A 326 -11.73 8.82 -14.54
N GLY A 327 -10.77 8.73 -13.60
CA GLY A 327 -9.83 7.62 -13.43
C GLY A 327 -8.77 7.51 -14.55
N ARG A 328 -8.68 8.44 -15.49
CA ARG A 328 -7.85 8.28 -16.69
C ARG A 328 -6.41 8.74 -16.52
N ASN A 329 -6.17 9.65 -15.59
CA ASN A 329 -4.83 10.16 -15.31
C ASN A 329 -4.59 10.10 -13.79
N TYR A 330 -3.33 9.95 -13.43
CA TYR A 330 -2.91 10.02 -12.04
C TYR A 330 -1.56 10.69 -11.90
N THR A 331 -1.41 11.47 -10.84
CA THR A 331 -0.23 12.32 -10.62
C THR A 331 0.43 11.90 -9.30
N PHE A 332 1.68 11.49 -9.39
CA PHE A 332 2.53 11.27 -8.23
C PHE A 332 3.22 12.56 -7.82
N SER A 333 3.31 12.79 -6.53
CA SER A 333 4.06 13.89 -5.95
C SER A 333 4.79 13.51 -4.67
N ILE A 334 5.92 14.18 -4.42
CA ILE A 334 6.64 14.17 -3.15
C ILE A 334 6.76 15.65 -2.75
N PRO A 335 5.81 16.18 -1.95
CA PRO A 335 5.72 17.60 -1.65
C PRO A 335 7.00 18.19 -1.04
N ALA A 336 7.66 17.42 -0.17
CA ALA A 336 8.91 17.82 0.50
C ALA A 336 10.03 18.22 -0.47
N HIS A 337 10.01 17.70 -1.71
CA HIS A 337 11.03 17.96 -2.72
C HIS A 337 10.49 18.65 -3.96
N GLY A 338 9.20 19.01 -3.98
CA GLY A 338 8.56 19.61 -5.16
C GLY A 338 8.49 18.66 -6.37
N HIS A 339 8.66 17.34 -6.16
CA HIS A 339 8.56 16.37 -7.26
C HIS A 339 7.11 16.18 -7.69
N THR A 340 6.86 16.16 -9.00
CA THR A 340 5.56 15.84 -9.57
C THR A 340 5.74 15.16 -10.93
N SER A 341 4.97 14.07 -11.16
CA SER A 341 4.94 13.35 -12.44
C SER A 341 3.53 12.81 -12.71
N THR A 342 3.03 13.00 -13.93
CA THR A 342 1.69 12.55 -14.34
C THR A 342 1.80 11.38 -15.30
N TYR A 343 0.90 10.41 -15.11
CA TYR A 343 0.78 9.20 -15.91
C TYR A 343 -0.67 9.04 -16.35
N SER A 344 -0.87 8.32 -17.46
CA SER A 344 -2.21 7.91 -17.90
C SER A 344 -2.45 6.45 -17.58
N THR A 345 -3.67 6.12 -17.20
CA THR A 345 -4.10 4.74 -17.00
C THR A 345 -4.07 4.00 -18.33
N ARG A 346 -3.73 2.74 -18.26
CA ARG A 346 -3.75 1.87 -19.44
C ARG A 346 -5.16 1.32 -19.59
N GLY A 347 -6.06 2.11 -20.17
CA GLY A 347 -7.45 1.68 -20.41
C GLY A 347 -7.54 0.28 -21.00
N LYS A 348 -8.57 -0.48 -20.56
CA LYS A 348 -8.96 -1.74 -21.20
C LYS A 348 -9.70 -1.44 -22.49
#